data_c368854c5ab9eee8fb5aec88347db966
#
_entry.id   c368854c5ab9eee8fb5aec88347db966
#
_cell.length_a   1.000
_cell.length_b   1.000
_cell.length_c   1.000
_cell.angle_alpha   90.00
_cell.angle_beta   90.00
_cell.angle_gamma   90.00
#
_symmetry.space_group_name_H-M   'P 1'
#
loop_
_entity.id
_entity.type
_entity.pdbx_description
1 polymer ?
#
loop_
_entity_poly.entity_id
_entity_poly.type
_entity_poly.pdbx_seq_one_letter_code
_entity_poly.pdbx_strand_id
1 'polypeptide(L)'
;LNRFLTSNPEITLEKVATCEDIIAMKEDAKNVYIHPVLIEYIVELARMTRKEENVLTGVSPRGTLGMLNAARAYAYVAGRDYVVPEDIKILAPYVWAHRLVLQTGFMNRDNKEQIIGNVVSKTAVPTEDWNI
;
A
#
# COMPACT_ATOMS: atom_id res chain seq x y z
N LEU A 1 30.68 1.06 18.34
CA LEU A 1 31.54 -0.11 18.46
C LEU A 1 32.15 -0.20 19.86
N ASN A 2 32.73 0.87 20.44
CA ASN A 2 33.33 0.85 21.77
C ASN A 2 32.36 0.44 22.90
N ARG A 3 31.07 0.68 22.74
CA ARG A 3 30.01 0.34 23.72
C ARG A 3 29.80 -1.17 23.87
N PHE A 4 30.15 -1.95 22.84
CA PHE A 4 30.01 -3.42 22.81
C PHE A 4 31.29 -4.16 23.32
N LEU A 5 32.39 -3.44 23.54
CA LEU A 5 33.66 -4.01 23.98
C LEU A 5 33.76 -4.16 25.50
N THR A 6 32.98 -3.42 26.26
CA THR A 6 33.08 -3.38 27.72
C THR A 6 31.85 -3.89 28.49
N SER A 7 30.68 -3.91 27.84
CA SER A 7 29.46 -4.53 28.37
C SER A 7 28.51 -4.75 27.23
N ASN A 8 27.78 -5.86 27.26
CA ASN A 8 26.60 -6.03 26.40
C ASN A 8 25.49 -5.17 27.05
N PRO A 9 25.18 -3.96 26.52
CA PRO A 9 24.14 -3.15 27.13
C PRO A 9 22.82 -3.88 26.88
N GLU A 10 22.24 -4.46 27.90
CA GLU A 10 20.85 -4.92 27.85
C GLU A 10 20.00 -3.69 27.53
N ILE A 11 19.53 -3.62 26.29
CA ILE A 11 18.58 -2.60 25.88
C ILE A 11 17.25 -3.01 26.49
N THR A 12 16.91 -2.42 27.63
CA THR A 12 15.60 -2.57 28.21
C THR A 12 14.60 -1.80 27.36
N LEU A 13 13.76 -2.52 26.62
CA LEU A 13 12.68 -1.94 25.86
C LEU A 13 11.47 -1.73 26.79
N GLU A 14 10.97 -0.52 26.83
CA GLU A 14 9.72 -0.23 27.51
C GLU A 14 8.54 -0.59 26.62
N LYS A 15 7.47 -1.08 27.24
CA LYS A 15 6.22 -1.40 26.54
C LYS A 15 5.55 -0.10 26.12
N VAL A 16 5.32 0.09 24.82
CA VAL A 16 4.69 1.28 24.23
C VAL A 16 3.22 1.04 23.84
N ALA A 17 2.81 -0.23 23.67
CA ALA A 17 1.44 -0.61 23.32
C ALA A 17 1.13 -2.03 23.80
N THR A 18 -0.14 -2.34 23.95
CA THR A 18 -0.67 -3.68 24.26
C THR A 18 -1.22 -4.37 23.01
N CYS A 19 -1.53 -5.67 23.12
CA CYS A 19 -2.25 -6.36 22.04
C CYS A 19 -3.64 -5.78 21.82
N GLU A 20 -4.29 -5.38 22.91
CA GLU A 20 -5.62 -4.75 22.90
C GLU A 20 -5.58 -3.39 22.17
N ASP A 21 -4.53 -2.59 22.38
CA ASP A 21 -4.33 -1.32 21.66
C ASP A 21 -4.21 -1.56 20.15
N ILE A 22 -3.45 -2.57 19.73
CA ILE A 22 -3.30 -2.91 18.32
C ILE A 22 -4.62 -3.41 17.70
N ILE A 23 -5.42 -4.16 18.46
CA ILE A 23 -6.74 -4.61 18.00
C ILE A 23 -7.66 -3.40 17.82
N ALA A 24 -7.68 -2.48 18.79
CA ALA A 24 -8.47 -1.25 18.71
C ALA A 24 -8.06 -0.41 17.49
N MET A 25 -6.75 -0.18 17.28
CA MET A 25 -6.24 0.54 16.11
C MET A 25 -6.67 -0.10 14.78
N LYS A 26 -6.71 -1.43 14.70
CA LYS A 26 -7.19 -2.14 13.50
C LYS A 26 -8.67 -1.92 13.23
N GLU A 27 -9.49 -1.87 14.26
CA GLU A 27 -10.91 -1.56 14.11
C GLU A 27 -11.12 -0.09 13.71
N ASP A 28 -10.40 0.83 14.33
CA ASP A 28 -10.46 2.26 13.99
C ASP A 28 -10.04 2.51 12.53
N ALA A 29 -8.97 1.87 12.07
CA ALA A 29 -8.52 2.00 10.69
C ALA A 29 -9.57 1.56 9.66
N LYS A 30 -10.49 0.64 10.01
CA LYS A 30 -11.60 0.25 9.12
C LYS A 30 -12.63 1.35 8.93
N ASN A 31 -12.74 2.28 9.88
CA ASN A 31 -13.68 3.38 9.86
C ASN A 31 -13.15 4.60 9.07
N VAL A 32 -11.87 4.60 8.68
CA VAL A 32 -11.30 5.65 7.83
C VAL A 32 -12.09 5.74 6.52
N TYR A 33 -12.56 6.94 6.21
CA TYR A 33 -13.37 7.19 5.03
C TYR A 33 -12.53 7.05 3.75
N ILE A 34 -13.10 6.44 2.74
CA ILE A 34 -12.57 6.42 1.39
C ILE A 34 -13.68 6.80 0.41
N HIS A 35 -13.42 7.84 -0.39
CA HIS A 35 -14.37 8.29 -1.37
C HIS A 35 -14.59 7.22 -2.46
N PRO A 36 -15.83 6.99 -2.94
CA PRO A 36 -16.13 5.99 -3.98
C PRO A 36 -15.24 6.13 -5.23
N VAL A 37 -14.95 7.34 -5.64
CA VAL A 37 -14.06 7.65 -6.77
C VAL A 37 -12.65 7.08 -6.57
N LEU A 38 -12.12 7.06 -5.33
CA LEU A 38 -10.83 6.44 -5.04
C LEU A 38 -10.91 4.91 -5.06
N ILE A 39 -12.05 4.34 -4.75
CA ILE A 39 -12.26 2.89 -4.90
C ILE A 39 -12.22 2.53 -6.39
N GLU A 40 -12.88 3.31 -7.24
CA GLU A 40 -12.83 3.15 -8.70
C GLU A 40 -11.40 3.32 -9.23
N TYR A 41 -10.66 4.31 -8.73
CA TYR A 41 -9.26 4.52 -9.07
C TYR A 41 -8.38 3.31 -8.72
N ILE A 42 -8.54 2.72 -7.53
CA ILE A 42 -7.84 1.49 -7.14
C ILE A 42 -8.18 0.33 -8.09
N VAL A 43 -9.46 0.19 -8.46
CA VAL A 43 -9.90 -0.85 -9.40
C VAL A 43 -9.29 -0.63 -10.78
N GLU A 44 -9.28 0.60 -11.28
CA GLU A 44 -8.71 0.90 -12.60
C GLU A 44 -7.18 0.67 -12.62
N LEU A 45 -6.45 1.11 -11.59
CA LEU A 45 -5.04 0.78 -11.43
C LEU A 45 -4.80 -0.74 -11.49
N ALA A 46 -5.61 -1.53 -10.76
CA ALA A 46 -5.50 -2.99 -10.78
C ALA A 46 -5.79 -3.57 -12.18
N ARG A 47 -6.74 -3.00 -12.92
CA ARG A 47 -7.04 -3.38 -14.32
C ARG A 47 -5.89 -3.06 -15.25
N MET A 48 -5.26 -1.90 -15.09
CA MET A 48 -4.13 -1.47 -15.90
C MET A 48 -2.92 -2.41 -15.73
N THR A 49 -2.68 -2.94 -14.52
CA THR A 49 -1.61 -3.95 -14.34
C THR A 49 -1.79 -5.19 -15.21
N ARG A 50 -3.03 -5.55 -15.60
CA ARG A 50 -3.33 -6.71 -16.44
C ARG A 50 -3.13 -6.43 -17.93
N LYS A 51 -3.02 -5.15 -18.32
CA LYS A 51 -2.82 -4.72 -19.71
C LYS A 51 -1.35 -4.50 -20.05
N GLU A 52 -0.45 -4.52 -19.06
CA GLU A 52 0.98 -4.35 -19.29
C GLU A 52 1.57 -5.58 -20.01
N GLU A 53 2.34 -5.34 -21.09
CA GLU A 53 2.82 -6.39 -21.99
C GLU A 53 3.66 -7.47 -21.32
N ASN A 54 4.43 -7.08 -20.30
CA ASN A 54 5.36 -8.00 -19.62
C ASN A 54 4.71 -8.69 -18.41
N VAL A 55 3.42 -8.46 -18.16
CA VAL A 55 2.67 -9.04 -17.05
C VAL A 55 1.84 -10.23 -17.52
N LEU A 56 2.18 -11.40 -17.02
CA LEU A 56 1.38 -12.63 -17.25
C LEU A 56 0.14 -12.64 -16.36
N THR A 57 0.29 -12.23 -15.09
CA THR A 57 -0.82 -12.12 -14.15
C THR A 57 -0.70 -10.82 -13.37
N GLY A 58 -1.67 -9.94 -13.57
CA GLY A 58 -1.79 -8.67 -12.85
C GLY A 58 -2.42 -8.83 -11.46
N VAL A 59 -2.74 -7.70 -10.84
CA VAL A 59 -3.33 -7.65 -9.50
C VAL A 59 -4.69 -8.33 -9.47
N SER A 60 -4.85 -9.29 -8.54
CA SER A 60 -6.10 -10.01 -8.32
C SER A 60 -7.12 -9.16 -7.53
N PRO A 61 -8.43 -9.51 -7.53
CA PRO A 61 -9.43 -8.85 -6.68
C PRO A 61 -9.04 -8.82 -5.20
N ARG A 62 -8.40 -9.88 -4.69
CA ARG A 62 -7.86 -9.92 -3.33
C ARG A 62 -6.77 -8.88 -3.12
N GLY A 63 -5.92 -8.65 -4.13
CA GLY A 63 -4.89 -7.61 -4.11
C GLY A 63 -5.51 -6.20 -4.11
N THR A 64 -6.62 -6.01 -4.84
CA THR A 64 -7.39 -4.76 -4.85
C THR A 64 -7.98 -4.44 -3.47
N LEU A 65 -8.60 -5.44 -2.81
CA LEU A 65 -9.07 -5.30 -1.42
C LEU A 65 -7.92 -5.05 -0.43
N GLY A 66 -6.76 -5.67 -0.67
CA GLY A 66 -5.55 -5.42 0.12
C GLY A 66 -5.10 -3.96 0.04
N MET A 67 -5.19 -3.32 -1.13
CA MET A 67 -4.89 -1.91 -1.31
C MET A 67 -5.86 -1.01 -0.54
N LEU A 68 -7.15 -1.30 -0.61
CA LEU A 68 -8.18 -0.56 0.13
C LEU A 68 -7.87 -0.53 1.64
N ASN A 69 -7.56 -1.70 2.21
CA ASN A 69 -7.25 -1.82 3.63
C ASN A 69 -5.91 -1.14 3.98
N ALA A 70 -4.91 -1.26 3.11
CA ALA A 70 -3.61 -0.62 3.31
C ALA A 70 -3.72 0.91 3.27
N ALA A 71 -4.51 1.47 2.33
CA ALA A 71 -4.74 2.91 2.22
C ALA A 71 -5.43 3.47 3.47
N ARG A 72 -6.46 2.78 3.98
CA ARG A 72 -7.12 3.16 5.24
C ARG A 72 -6.16 3.13 6.43
N ALA A 73 -5.40 2.06 6.57
CA ALA A 73 -4.43 1.92 7.65
C ALA A 73 -3.32 2.99 7.55
N TYR A 74 -2.86 3.31 6.36
CA TYR A 74 -1.86 4.35 6.13
C TYR A 74 -2.38 5.74 6.51
N ALA A 75 -3.60 6.10 6.08
CA ALA A 75 -4.24 7.34 6.45
C ALA A 75 -4.43 7.45 7.97
N TYR A 76 -4.88 6.37 8.62
CA TYR A 76 -5.02 6.29 10.08
C TYR A 76 -3.70 6.56 10.81
N VAL A 77 -2.61 5.90 10.41
CA VAL A 77 -1.27 6.10 10.98
C VAL A 77 -0.76 7.53 10.73
N ALA A 78 -1.15 8.13 9.61
CA ALA A 78 -0.86 9.54 9.30
C ALA A 78 -1.77 10.54 10.06
N GLY A 79 -2.64 10.07 10.96
CA GLY A 79 -3.53 10.90 11.78
C GLY A 79 -4.72 11.48 11.01
N ARG A 80 -5.11 10.84 9.89
CA ARG A 80 -6.25 11.26 9.06
C ARG A 80 -7.40 10.27 9.16
N ASP A 81 -8.61 10.76 9.05
CA ASP A 81 -9.85 9.99 9.01
C ASP A 81 -10.37 9.75 7.59
N TYR A 82 -9.59 10.16 6.57
CA TYR A 82 -9.87 9.95 5.15
C TYR A 82 -8.62 9.59 4.34
N VAL A 83 -8.83 8.86 3.24
CA VAL A 83 -7.79 8.47 2.28
C VAL A 83 -7.67 9.52 1.18
N VAL A 84 -6.43 9.80 0.75
CA VAL A 84 -6.14 10.66 -0.40
C VAL A 84 -5.50 9.86 -1.55
N PRO A 85 -5.55 10.34 -2.80
CA PRO A 85 -4.94 9.64 -3.95
C PRO A 85 -3.46 9.32 -3.77
N GLU A 86 -2.72 10.20 -3.09
CA GLU A 86 -1.29 10.05 -2.83
C GLU A 86 -0.98 8.82 -1.98
N ASP A 87 -1.87 8.45 -1.04
CA ASP A 87 -1.72 7.24 -0.22
C ASP A 87 -1.69 6.00 -1.11
N ILE A 88 -2.60 5.93 -2.09
CA ILE A 88 -2.71 4.82 -3.04
C ILE A 88 -1.45 4.75 -3.90
N LYS A 89 -0.97 5.89 -4.41
CA LYS A 89 0.23 5.96 -5.26
C LYS A 89 1.48 5.50 -4.50
N ILE A 90 1.67 5.96 -3.27
CA ILE A 90 2.81 5.59 -2.43
C ILE A 90 2.77 4.09 -2.11
N LEU A 91 1.60 3.55 -1.80
CA LEU A 91 1.45 2.16 -1.37
C LEU A 91 1.48 1.15 -2.53
N ALA A 92 1.17 1.57 -3.75
CA ALA A 92 1.01 0.67 -4.89
C ALA A 92 2.22 -0.26 -5.11
N PRO A 93 3.48 0.19 -5.13
CA PRO A 93 4.63 -0.69 -5.29
C PRO A 93 4.75 -1.71 -4.15
N TYR A 94 4.51 -1.31 -2.92
CA TYR A 94 4.68 -2.17 -1.74
C TYR A 94 3.58 -3.23 -1.62
N VAL A 95 2.34 -2.87 -1.96
CA VAL A 95 1.19 -3.77 -1.84
C VAL A 95 1.05 -4.71 -3.04
N TRP A 96 1.49 -4.28 -4.23
CA TRP A 96 1.19 -4.99 -5.48
C TRP A 96 2.38 -5.58 -6.21
N ALA A 97 3.61 -5.06 -6.09
CA ALA A 97 4.74 -5.56 -6.88
C ALA A 97 4.96 -7.07 -6.68
N HIS A 98 4.89 -7.55 -5.44
CA HIS A 98 5.06 -8.98 -5.13
C HIS A 98 3.91 -9.87 -5.64
N ARG A 99 2.79 -9.29 -6.08
CA ARG A 99 1.61 -10.00 -6.59
C ARG A 99 1.59 -10.14 -8.11
N LEU A 100 2.48 -9.42 -8.80
CA LEU A 100 2.61 -9.55 -10.25
C LEU A 100 3.38 -10.83 -10.61
N VAL A 101 2.89 -11.54 -11.63
CA VAL A 101 3.65 -12.59 -12.32
C VAL A 101 4.06 -12.03 -13.68
N LEU A 102 5.36 -11.96 -13.92
CA LEU A 102 5.91 -11.47 -15.17
C LEU A 102 6.21 -12.62 -16.14
N GLN A 103 6.27 -12.31 -17.42
CA GLN A 103 6.73 -13.25 -18.43
C GLN A 103 8.20 -13.65 -18.20
N THR A 104 8.59 -14.82 -18.69
CA THR A 104 9.94 -15.35 -18.55
C THR A 104 10.96 -14.36 -19.11
N GLY A 105 11.99 -14.02 -18.33
CA GLY A 105 13.00 -13.02 -18.67
C GLY A 105 12.85 -11.66 -17.96
N PHE A 106 11.70 -11.40 -17.34
CA PHE A 106 11.41 -10.14 -16.64
C PHE A 106 11.22 -10.32 -15.12
N MET A 107 11.69 -11.42 -14.55
CA MET A 107 11.41 -11.83 -13.15
C MET A 107 12.25 -11.10 -12.09
N ASN A 108 12.72 -9.88 -12.34
CA ASN A 108 13.41 -9.07 -11.34
C ASN A 108 12.37 -8.25 -10.51
N ARG A 109 12.65 -8.11 -9.21
CA ARG A 109 11.82 -7.29 -8.31
C ARG A 109 11.73 -5.83 -8.79
N ASP A 110 12.85 -5.26 -9.20
CA ASP A 110 12.92 -3.87 -9.67
C ASP A 110 12.00 -3.64 -10.87
N ASN A 111 11.90 -4.63 -11.78
CA ASN A 111 10.99 -4.57 -12.91
C ASN A 111 9.51 -4.50 -12.46
N LYS A 112 9.14 -5.21 -11.40
CA LYS A 112 7.76 -5.21 -10.88
C LYS A 112 7.37 -3.87 -10.27
N GLU A 113 8.27 -3.28 -9.49
CA GLU A 113 8.07 -1.95 -8.90
C GLU A 113 8.00 -0.86 -9.97
N GLN A 114 8.85 -0.93 -11.00
CA GLN A 114 8.82 -0.04 -12.16
C GLN A 114 7.50 -0.16 -12.95
N ILE A 115 7.02 -1.38 -13.18
CA ILE A 115 5.74 -1.62 -13.85
C ILE A 115 4.61 -0.97 -13.08
N ILE A 116 4.55 -1.16 -11.76
CA ILE A 116 3.54 -0.51 -10.92
C ILE A 116 3.67 1.01 -10.98
N GLY A 117 4.89 1.54 -10.89
CA GLY A 117 5.14 2.98 -11.02
C GLY A 117 4.66 3.55 -12.35
N ASN A 118 4.90 2.83 -13.45
CA ASN A 118 4.41 3.19 -14.78
C ASN A 118 2.89 3.18 -14.87
N VAL A 119 2.24 2.16 -14.31
CA VAL A 119 0.77 2.07 -14.25
C VAL A 119 0.20 3.26 -13.48
N VAL A 120 0.77 3.58 -12.31
CA VAL A 120 0.34 4.72 -11.49
C VAL A 120 0.52 6.04 -12.23
N SER A 121 1.64 6.23 -12.94
CA SER A 121 1.92 7.47 -13.67
C SER A 121 1.03 7.68 -14.92
N LYS A 122 0.63 6.59 -15.57
CA LYS A 122 -0.23 6.61 -16.76
C LYS A 122 -1.73 6.71 -16.43
N THR A 123 -2.13 6.36 -15.22
CA THR A 123 -3.54 6.36 -14.82
C THR A 123 -3.89 7.73 -14.22
N ALA A 124 -4.83 8.41 -14.86
CA ALA A 124 -5.29 9.70 -14.37
C ALA A 124 -5.90 9.58 -12.98
N VAL A 125 -5.52 10.52 -12.10
CA VAL A 125 -6.18 10.67 -10.81
C VAL A 125 -7.56 11.27 -11.06
N PRO A 126 -8.61 10.74 -10.42
CA PRO A 126 -9.93 11.34 -10.55
C PRO A 126 -9.89 12.80 -10.04
N THR A 127 -10.32 13.72 -10.90
CA THR A 127 -10.35 15.17 -10.61
C THR A 127 -11.75 15.70 -10.38
N GLU A 128 -12.69 14.83 -10.06
CA GLU A 128 -14.06 15.27 -9.80
C GLU A 128 -14.14 16.10 -8.52
N ASP A 129 -15.05 17.09 -8.54
CA ASP A 129 -15.33 17.93 -7.39
C ASP A 129 -15.64 17.05 -6.17
N TRP A 130 -14.76 17.12 -5.18
CA TRP A 130 -14.87 16.41 -3.91
C TRP A 130 -15.97 17.00 -3.04
N ASN A 131 -17.13 17.27 -3.62
CA ASN A 131 -18.30 17.73 -2.88
C ASN A 131 -18.84 16.55 -2.04
N ILE A 132 -18.50 16.64 -0.75
CA ILE A 132 -19.00 15.77 0.32
C ILE A 132 -20.43 16.17 0.64
#